data_f396e306387f42ff4a827335532ad40a
#
_entry.id   f396e306387f42ff4a827335532ad40a
#
_cell.length_a   1.000
_cell.length_b   1.000
_cell.length_c   1.000
_cell.angle_alpha   90.00
_cell.angle_beta   90.00
_cell.angle_gamma   90.00
#
_symmetry.space_group_name_H-M   'P 1'
#
loop_
_entity.id
_entity.type
_entity.pdbx_description
1 polymer ?
#
loop_
_entity_poly.entity_id
_entity_poly.type
_entity_poly.pdbx_seq_one_letter_code
_entity_poly.pdbx_strand_id
1 'polypeptide(L)'
;MRRAATTLLILTLGASPAAWAEKTYFAGGCFWCMESDFEGLPGIEDVISGFTGGTAKSPTYNGDHTGHYEAVEITYDPSIVSYQDLLDHYWVNIDPFDATGQLCDKGSSYRAAIFVSTQEESRLAEQSKQDVQATFPDQLVVTKIFDASTFYPIKGDESYHQDYYKKSPLRYRFYRFNCGRDAHLKEIWGERATH
;
A
#
# COMPACT_ATOMS: atom_id res chain seq x y z
N MET A 1 -40.89 -59.91 -0.76
CA MET A 1 -39.52 -59.55 -0.34
C MET A 1 -39.11 -58.25 -1.06
N ARG A 2 -39.20 -57.10 -0.41
CA ARG A 2 -38.79 -55.77 -0.98
C ARG A 2 -37.36 -55.46 -0.52
N ARG A 3 -36.43 -55.37 -1.44
CA ARG A 3 -35.04 -54.95 -1.15
C ARG A 3 -34.97 -53.42 -1.08
N ALA A 4 -34.66 -52.90 0.06
CA ALA A 4 -34.37 -51.47 0.24
C ALA A 4 -32.96 -51.18 -0.31
N ALA A 5 -32.86 -50.28 -1.27
CA ALA A 5 -31.57 -49.77 -1.75
C ALA A 5 -31.18 -48.56 -0.88
N THR A 6 -30.12 -48.72 -0.14
CA THR A 6 -29.53 -47.61 0.64
C THR A 6 -28.60 -46.85 -0.27
N THR A 7 -28.98 -45.61 -0.63
CA THR A 7 -28.14 -44.70 -1.42
C THR A 7 -27.16 -44.02 -0.45
N LEU A 8 -25.87 -44.28 -0.61
CA LEU A 8 -24.79 -43.63 0.14
C LEU A 8 -24.48 -42.27 -0.51
N LEU A 9 -24.80 -41.19 0.17
CA LEU A 9 -24.47 -39.83 -0.24
C LEU A 9 -23.00 -39.54 0.13
N ILE A 10 -22.10 -39.54 -0.85
CA ILE A 10 -20.70 -39.17 -0.65
C ILE A 10 -20.62 -37.64 -0.70
N LEU A 11 -20.46 -36.99 0.48
CA LEU A 11 -20.07 -35.58 0.57
C LEU A 11 -18.59 -35.45 0.19
N THR A 12 -18.32 -34.96 -1.02
CA THR A 12 -16.97 -34.52 -1.37
C THR A 12 -16.69 -33.15 -0.71
N LEU A 13 -15.89 -33.13 0.35
CA LEU A 13 -15.30 -31.90 0.83
C LEU A 13 -14.34 -31.42 -0.27
N GLY A 14 -14.77 -30.42 -1.03
CA GLY A 14 -13.88 -29.67 -1.92
C GLY A 14 -12.87 -28.90 -1.07
N ALA A 15 -11.60 -29.33 -1.08
CA ALA A 15 -10.51 -28.50 -0.58
C ALA A 15 -10.41 -27.29 -1.52
N SER A 16 -10.74 -26.09 -1.05
CA SER A 16 -10.39 -24.86 -1.76
C SER A 16 -8.87 -24.81 -1.93
N PRO A 17 -8.35 -24.51 -3.13
CA PRO A 17 -6.92 -24.30 -3.28
C PRO A 17 -6.49 -23.19 -2.31
N ALA A 18 -5.38 -23.39 -1.60
CA ALA A 18 -4.76 -22.32 -0.82
C ALA A 18 -4.48 -21.15 -1.76
N ALA A 19 -5.02 -19.98 -1.44
CA ALA A 19 -4.67 -18.77 -2.18
C ALA A 19 -3.18 -18.51 -1.95
N TRP A 20 -2.44 -18.25 -3.03
CA TRP A 20 -1.04 -17.85 -2.93
C TRP A 20 -1.01 -16.38 -2.52
N ALA A 21 -0.06 -16.02 -1.65
CA ALA A 21 0.17 -14.63 -1.30
C ALA A 21 0.45 -13.79 -2.56
N GLU A 22 -0.18 -12.64 -2.65
CA GLU A 22 -0.02 -11.68 -3.75
C GLU A 22 0.83 -10.50 -3.30
N LYS A 23 1.35 -9.73 -4.27
CA LYS A 23 2.15 -8.55 -3.99
C LYS A 23 1.59 -7.33 -4.71
N THR A 24 1.62 -6.19 -4.01
CA THR A 24 1.31 -4.88 -4.58
C THR A 24 2.28 -3.82 -4.10
N TYR A 25 2.29 -2.64 -4.76
CA TYR A 25 3.28 -1.59 -4.50
C TYR A 25 2.61 -0.23 -4.43
N PHE A 26 2.78 0.47 -3.30
CA PHE A 26 2.25 1.80 -3.07
C PHE A 26 3.34 2.78 -2.62
N ALA A 27 3.25 4.01 -3.13
CA ALA A 27 4.02 5.16 -2.67
C ALA A 27 3.07 6.20 -2.08
N GLY A 28 3.34 6.67 -0.87
CA GLY A 28 2.47 7.62 -0.15
C GLY A 28 3.27 8.55 0.77
N GLY A 29 4.40 9.05 0.28
CA GLY A 29 5.35 9.85 1.04
C GLY A 29 6.42 9.00 1.70
N CYS A 30 6.78 9.31 2.94
CA CYS A 30 7.75 8.55 3.71
C CYS A 30 7.32 7.09 3.87
N PHE A 31 8.15 6.17 3.43
CA PHE A 31 7.87 4.73 3.52
C PHE A 31 7.75 4.21 4.97
N TRP A 32 8.34 4.88 5.97
CA TRP A 32 8.10 4.53 7.38
C TRP A 32 6.62 4.66 7.76
N CYS A 33 5.95 5.70 7.21
CA CYS A 33 4.52 5.89 7.44
C CYS A 33 3.71 4.83 6.70
N MET A 34 4.03 4.59 5.43
CA MET A 34 3.33 3.59 4.63
C MET A 34 3.47 2.19 5.24
N GLU A 35 4.67 1.81 5.69
CA GLU A 35 4.92 0.55 6.37
C GLU A 35 4.07 0.44 7.66
N SER A 36 4.09 1.49 8.50
CA SER A 36 3.29 1.55 9.73
C SER A 36 1.78 1.52 9.48
N ASP A 37 1.32 2.13 8.38
CA ASP A 37 -0.10 2.23 8.07
C ASP A 37 -0.67 0.90 7.53
N PHE A 38 0.13 0.08 6.85
CA PHE A 38 -0.31 -1.19 6.27
C PHE A 38 0.02 -2.41 7.13
N GLU A 39 1.15 -2.39 7.83
CA GLU A 39 1.55 -3.54 8.63
C GLU A 39 0.60 -3.72 9.84
N GLY A 40 0.20 -4.94 10.05
CA GLY A 40 -0.76 -5.29 11.11
C GLY A 40 -2.23 -5.29 10.68
N LEU A 41 -2.54 -4.92 9.42
CA LEU A 41 -3.87 -5.17 8.88
C LEU A 41 -4.10 -6.67 8.70
N PRO A 42 -5.34 -7.16 8.94
CA PRO A 42 -5.67 -8.56 8.68
C PRO A 42 -5.37 -8.94 7.23
N GLY A 43 -4.71 -10.05 7.03
CA GLY A 43 -4.34 -10.56 5.69
C GLY A 43 -3.03 -10.00 5.13
N ILE A 44 -2.39 -9.02 5.79
CA ILE A 44 -1.03 -8.60 5.42
C ILE A 44 -0.02 -9.55 6.05
N GLU A 45 0.85 -10.11 5.21
CA GLU A 45 1.92 -11.01 5.62
C GLU A 45 3.24 -10.28 5.84
N ASP A 46 3.54 -9.29 4.99
CA ASP A 46 4.80 -8.52 5.05
C ASP A 46 4.65 -7.17 4.35
N VAL A 47 5.36 -6.15 4.84
CA VAL A 47 5.47 -4.83 4.23
C VAL A 47 6.93 -4.41 4.22
N ILE A 48 7.49 -4.24 3.03
CA ILE A 48 8.92 -3.94 2.84
C ILE A 48 9.09 -2.54 2.28
N SER A 49 9.85 -1.69 2.97
CA SER A 49 10.23 -0.36 2.50
C SER A 49 11.30 -0.41 1.42
N GLY A 50 11.17 0.43 0.38
CA GLY A 50 12.12 0.45 -0.73
C GLY A 50 11.85 1.56 -1.74
N PHE A 51 12.37 1.36 -2.95
CA PHE A 51 12.29 2.29 -4.07
C PHE A 51 11.76 1.61 -5.32
N THR A 52 10.90 2.31 -6.09
CA THR A 52 10.43 1.85 -7.41
C THR A 52 10.10 3.04 -8.32
N GLY A 53 9.80 2.76 -9.59
CA GLY A 53 9.31 3.74 -10.57
C GLY A 53 10.37 4.58 -11.25
N GLY A 54 11.61 4.56 -10.79
CA GLY A 54 12.74 5.28 -11.39
C GLY A 54 13.58 4.42 -12.32
N THR A 55 14.64 5.03 -12.86
CA THR A 55 15.56 4.39 -13.81
C THR A 55 16.96 4.12 -13.23
N ALA A 56 17.28 4.72 -12.08
CA ALA A 56 18.56 4.47 -11.40
C ALA A 56 18.65 2.99 -10.99
N LYS A 57 19.79 2.37 -11.28
CA LYS A 57 20.06 0.99 -10.85
C LYS A 57 20.63 1.00 -9.44
N SER A 58 20.06 0.20 -8.54
CA SER A 58 20.48 0.13 -7.15
C SER A 58 20.34 1.45 -6.38
N PRO A 59 19.12 2.03 -6.33
CA PRO A 59 18.88 3.23 -5.57
C PRO A 59 19.16 3.00 -4.08
N THR A 60 19.64 4.05 -3.39
CA THR A 60 19.93 4.02 -1.97
C THR A 60 19.37 5.29 -1.31
N TYR A 61 19.05 5.22 -0.02
CA TYR A 61 18.47 6.36 0.72
C TYR A 61 19.45 7.53 0.83
N ASN A 62 20.71 7.23 1.18
CA ASN A 62 21.76 8.25 1.32
C ASN A 62 22.49 8.59 0.00
N GLY A 63 22.19 7.88 -1.09
CA GLY A 63 22.82 8.05 -2.39
C GLY A 63 21.86 8.46 -3.49
N ASP A 64 22.09 7.94 -4.69
CA ASP A 64 21.25 8.25 -5.84
C ASP A 64 19.99 7.39 -5.87
N HIS A 65 18.84 8.04 -5.74
CA HIS A 65 17.53 7.46 -5.99
C HIS A 65 16.69 8.34 -6.94
N THR A 66 17.36 9.12 -7.77
CA THR A 66 16.73 10.04 -8.72
C THR A 66 15.66 9.34 -9.56
N GLY A 67 14.46 9.94 -9.59
CA GLY A 67 13.31 9.45 -10.32
C GLY A 67 12.53 8.32 -9.63
N HIS A 68 13.08 7.72 -8.59
CA HIS A 68 12.36 6.74 -7.79
C HIS A 68 11.39 7.39 -6.80
N TYR A 69 10.39 6.62 -6.43
CA TYR A 69 9.48 6.89 -5.32
C TYR A 69 9.94 6.07 -4.11
N GLU A 70 9.86 6.67 -2.91
CA GLU A 70 9.79 5.86 -1.69
C GLU A 70 8.48 5.09 -1.72
N ALA A 71 8.54 3.78 -1.62
CA ALA A 71 7.40 2.90 -1.76
C ALA A 71 7.49 1.71 -0.81
N VAL A 72 6.37 1.04 -0.63
CA VAL A 72 6.28 -0.24 0.06
C VAL A 72 5.86 -1.35 -0.91
N GLU A 73 6.48 -2.51 -0.79
CA GLU A 73 6.00 -3.78 -1.31
C GLU A 73 5.16 -4.44 -0.22
N ILE A 74 3.90 -4.73 -0.51
CA ILE A 74 2.96 -5.35 0.41
C ILE A 74 2.71 -6.76 -0.08
N THR A 75 2.98 -7.76 0.76
CA THR A 75 2.61 -9.16 0.54
C THR A 75 1.36 -9.46 1.36
N TYR A 76 0.31 -9.99 0.71
CA TYR A 76 -0.98 -10.18 1.34
C TYR A 76 -1.68 -11.48 0.90
N ASP A 77 -2.56 -12.01 1.75
CA ASP A 77 -3.44 -13.13 1.45
C ASP A 77 -4.75 -12.61 0.84
N PRO A 78 -4.99 -12.81 -0.49
CA PRO A 78 -6.18 -12.32 -1.16
C PRO A 78 -7.48 -13.00 -0.72
N SER A 79 -7.40 -14.08 0.07
CA SER A 79 -8.58 -14.69 0.68
C SER A 79 -9.05 -13.98 1.95
N ILE A 80 -8.23 -13.11 2.54
CA ILE A 80 -8.49 -12.36 3.77
C ILE A 80 -8.71 -10.88 3.47
N VAL A 81 -7.87 -10.28 2.64
CA VAL A 81 -7.94 -8.88 2.25
C VAL A 81 -7.82 -8.76 0.73
N SER A 82 -8.75 -8.06 0.08
CA SER A 82 -8.73 -7.87 -1.37
C SER A 82 -7.82 -6.69 -1.76
N TYR A 83 -7.39 -6.67 -3.03
CA TYR A 83 -6.68 -5.51 -3.57
C TYR A 83 -7.51 -4.22 -3.48
N GLN A 84 -8.85 -4.30 -3.60
CA GLN A 84 -9.73 -3.14 -3.40
C GLN A 84 -9.67 -2.63 -1.95
N ASP A 85 -9.68 -3.52 -0.95
CA ASP A 85 -9.55 -3.11 0.46
C ASP A 85 -8.21 -2.40 0.70
N LEU A 86 -7.12 -2.86 0.06
CA LEU A 86 -5.82 -2.20 0.12
C LEU A 86 -5.82 -0.83 -0.54
N LEU A 87 -6.52 -0.65 -1.67
CA LEU A 87 -6.70 0.66 -2.30
C LEU A 87 -7.51 1.60 -1.40
N ASP A 88 -8.59 1.11 -0.81
CA ASP A 88 -9.44 1.91 0.09
C ASP A 88 -8.64 2.38 1.30
N HIS A 89 -7.81 1.50 1.87
CA HIS A 89 -6.91 1.84 2.97
C HIS A 89 -5.79 2.80 2.52
N TYR A 90 -5.22 2.62 1.32
CA TYR A 90 -4.22 3.51 0.75
C TYR A 90 -4.73 4.95 0.65
N TRP A 91 -5.90 5.15 0.05
CA TRP A 91 -6.44 6.49 -0.18
C TRP A 91 -6.61 7.29 1.11
N VAL A 92 -7.13 6.68 2.16
CA VAL A 92 -7.37 7.38 3.44
C VAL A 92 -6.09 7.67 4.24
N ASN A 93 -4.95 7.14 3.80
CA ASN A 93 -3.64 7.34 4.39
C ASN A 93 -2.72 8.26 3.58
N ILE A 94 -3.23 8.92 2.53
CA ILE A 94 -2.49 9.91 1.74
C ILE A 94 -3.30 11.20 1.54
N ASP A 95 -2.59 12.28 1.21
CA ASP A 95 -3.17 13.48 0.58
C ASP A 95 -3.17 13.27 -0.95
N PRO A 96 -4.33 12.99 -1.57
CA PRO A 96 -4.38 12.72 -3.00
C PRO A 96 -4.20 13.97 -3.87
N PHE A 97 -4.10 15.16 -3.28
CA PHE A 97 -4.03 16.46 -3.95
C PHE A 97 -2.63 17.06 -3.95
N ASP A 98 -1.68 16.51 -3.17
CA ASP A 98 -0.32 17.03 -3.07
C ASP A 98 0.57 16.51 -4.21
N ALA A 99 0.80 17.35 -5.20
CA ALA A 99 1.66 17.04 -6.35
C ALA A 99 3.17 17.16 -6.05
N THR A 100 3.55 17.70 -4.88
CA THR A 100 4.94 18.06 -4.55
C THR A 100 5.62 17.10 -3.58
N GLY A 101 4.85 16.20 -2.99
CA GLY A 101 5.28 15.23 -1.99
C GLY A 101 4.11 14.68 -1.22
N GLN A 102 4.29 14.48 0.09
CA GLN A 102 3.22 14.15 1.03
C GLN A 102 3.47 14.88 2.35
N LEU A 103 2.52 15.70 2.74
CA LEU A 103 2.54 16.41 4.03
C LEU A 103 3.86 17.21 4.24
N CYS A 104 4.64 16.88 5.26
CA CYS A 104 5.92 17.55 5.53
C CYS A 104 7.05 17.07 4.60
N ASP A 105 6.93 15.92 3.98
CA ASP A 105 7.95 15.38 3.09
C ASP A 105 7.75 15.91 1.68
N LYS A 106 8.66 16.75 1.23
CA LYS A 106 8.60 17.37 -0.10
C LYS A 106 9.72 16.87 -0.99
N GLY A 107 9.39 16.69 -2.25
CA GLY A 107 10.33 16.19 -3.26
C GLY A 107 9.74 15.06 -4.09
N SER A 108 10.42 14.75 -5.19
CA SER A 108 9.92 13.79 -6.19
C SER A 108 9.73 12.37 -5.65
N SER A 109 10.56 11.97 -4.70
CA SER A 109 10.50 10.63 -4.09
C SER A 109 9.32 10.46 -3.13
N TYR A 110 8.77 11.55 -2.60
CA TYR A 110 7.68 11.52 -1.63
C TYR A 110 6.29 11.70 -2.22
N ARG A 111 6.16 11.73 -3.54
CA ARG A 111 4.84 11.84 -4.19
C ARG A 111 4.06 10.54 -4.05
N ALA A 112 2.73 10.68 -4.01
CA ALA A 112 1.84 9.53 -4.00
C ALA A 112 1.74 8.86 -5.38
N ALA A 113 1.77 7.53 -5.42
CA ALA A 113 1.59 6.73 -6.63
C ALA A 113 1.16 5.29 -6.31
N ILE A 114 0.43 4.68 -7.24
CA ILE A 114 0.04 3.27 -7.23
C ILE A 114 0.77 2.60 -8.39
N PHE A 115 1.40 1.44 -8.16
CA PHE A 115 2.10 0.67 -9.18
C PHE A 115 1.38 -0.66 -9.39
N VAL A 116 0.84 -0.87 -10.59
CA VAL A 116 -0.04 -1.99 -10.91
C VAL A 116 0.70 -3.06 -11.71
N SER A 117 0.53 -4.32 -11.33
CA SER A 117 1.20 -5.48 -11.92
C SER A 117 0.33 -6.24 -12.90
N THR A 118 -0.98 -6.07 -12.82
CA THR A 118 -1.96 -6.77 -13.64
C THR A 118 -2.99 -5.82 -14.23
N GLN A 119 -3.70 -6.26 -15.26
CA GLN A 119 -4.78 -5.49 -15.88
C GLN A 119 -5.96 -5.29 -14.91
N GLU A 120 -6.21 -6.24 -14.03
CA GLU A 120 -7.27 -6.11 -13.01
C GLU A 120 -6.89 -5.10 -11.94
N GLU A 121 -5.65 -5.11 -11.44
CA GLU A 121 -5.16 -4.05 -10.55
C GLU A 121 -5.27 -2.66 -11.19
N SER A 122 -4.88 -2.54 -12.47
CA SER A 122 -5.00 -1.28 -13.22
C SER A 122 -6.44 -0.79 -13.27
N ARG A 123 -7.37 -1.68 -13.60
CA ARG A 123 -8.80 -1.36 -13.65
C ARG A 123 -9.34 -0.90 -12.28
N LEU A 124 -8.99 -1.62 -11.21
CA LEU A 124 -9.43 -1.29 -9.85
C LEU A 124 -8.80 0.02 -9.36
N ALA A 125 -7.51 0.23 -9.61
CA ALA A 125 -6.82 1.46 -9.23
C ALA A 125 -7.39 2.68 -9.94
N GLU A 126 -7.66 2.60 -11.25
CA GLU A 126 -8.27 3.69 -12.00
C GLU A 126 -9.72 3.96 -11.55
N GLN A 127 -10.50 2.92 -11.26
CA GLN A 127 -11.84 3.09 -10.72
C GLN A 127 -11.81 3.77 -9.35
N SER A 128 -10.97 3.30 -8.42
CA SER A 128 -10.84 3.88 -7.08
C SER A 128 -10.41 5.35 -7.12
N LYS A 129 -9.50 5.70 -8.05
CA LYS A 129 -9.10 7.10 -8.27
C LYS A 129 -10.29 7.96 -8.77
N GLN A 130 -11.12 7.44 -9.65
CA GLN A 130 -12.32 8.14 -10.11
C GLN A 130 -13.33 8.34 -8.96
N ASP A 131 -13.47 7.35 -8.07
CA ASP A 131 -14.36 7.42 -6.91
C ASP A 131 -13.87 8.48 -5.91
N VAL A 132 -12.55 8.57 -5.69
CA VAL A 132 -11.95 9.65 -4.90
C VAL A 132 -12.16 11.00 -5.57
N GLN A 133 -11.94 11.12 -6.87
CA GLN A 133 -12.20 12.37 -7.61
C GLN A 133 -13.68 12.78 -7.54
N ALA A 134 -14.60 11.84 -7.60
CA ALA A 134 -16.03 12.11 -7.46
C ALA A 134 -16.42 12.57 -6.03
N THR A 135 -15.67 12.07 -5.01
CA THR A 135 -15.85 12.51 -3.62
C THR A 135 -15.39 13.96 -3.41
N PHE A 136 -14.39 14.41 -4.17
CA PHE A 136 -13.80 15.75 -4.07
C PHE A 136 -13.84 16.47 -5.42
N PRO A 137 -15.02 16.90 -5.91
CA PRO A 137 -15.18 17.43 -7.26
C PRO A 137 -14.44 18.76 -7.49
N ASP A 138 -14.17 19.51 -6.42
CA ASP A 138 -13.52 20.82 -6.48
C ASP A 138 -11.99 20.74 -6.37
N GLN A 139 -11.42 19.55 -6.20
CA GLN A 139 -9.99 19.31 -6.07
C GLN A 139 -9.52 18.31 -7.13
N LEU A 140 -8.30 18.48 -7.63
CA LEU A 140 -7.73 17.56 -8.61
C LEU A 140 -6.94 16.45 -7.91
N VAL A 141 -7.34 15.19 -8.09
CA VAL A 141 -6.57 14.03 -7.66
C VAL A 141 -5.32 13.87 -8.52
N VAL A 142 -4.16 14.13 -7.94
CA VAL A 142 -2.85 14.13 -8.63
C VAL A 142 -2.08 12.84 -8.49
N THR A 143 -2.53 11.92 -7.61
CA THR A 143 -1.93 10.59 -7.45
C THR A 143 -1.87 9.88 -8.78
N LYS A 144 -0.68 9.35 -9.12
CA LYS A 144 -0.44 8.69 -10.40
C LYS A 144 -0.60 7.18 -10.27
N ILE A 145 -1.00 6.55 -11.38
CA ILE A 145 -1.02 5.09 -11.53
C ILE A 145 0.00 4.76 -12.62
N PHE A 146 0.91 3.84 -12.33
CA PHE A 146 1.98 3.40 -13.22
C PHE A 146 1.99 1.87 -13.31
N ASP A 147 2.49 1.33 -14.41
CA ASP A 147 2.86 -0.08 -14.45
C ASP A 147 3.98 -0.35 -13.43
N ALA A 148 3.88 -1.49 -12.76
CA ALA A 148 4.91 -1.91 -11.81
C ALA A 148 6.25 -2.10 -12.51
N SER A 149 7.30 -1.68 -11.86
CA SER A 149 8.68 -1.83 -12.31
C SER A 149 9.52 -2.52 -11.23
N THR A 150 10.82 -2.64 -11.44
CA THR A 150 11.69 -3.25 -10.44
C THR A 150 11.55 -2.52 -9.09
N PHE A 151 11.23 -3.28 -8.05
CA PHE A 151 11.28 -2.81 -6.68
C PHE A 151 12.65 -3.11 -6.07
N TYR A 152 13.21 -2.12 -5.41
CA TYR A 152 14.50 -2.19 -4.75
C TYR A 152 14.31 -2.05 -3.24
N PRO A 153 14.26 -3.15 -2.49
CA PRO A 153 14.13 -3.07 -1.03
C PRO A 153 15.34 -2.39 -0.41
N ILE A 154 15.11 -1.55 0.59
CA ILE A 154 16.19 -1.00 1.41
C ILE A 154 16.88 -2.13 2.18
N LYS A 155 18.21 -2.20 2.08
CA LYS A 155 19.02 -3.28 2.65
C LYS A 155 20.42 -2.82 3.06
N GLY A 156 21.21 -3.74 3.60
CA GLY A 156 22.59 -3.47 4.02
C GLY A 156 22.65 -2.46 5.15
N ASP A 157 23.52 -1.49 5.04
CA ASP A 157 23.73 -0.45 6.07
C ASP A 157 22.52 0.47 6.25
N GLU A 158 21.60 0.49 5.27
CA GLU A 158 20.35 1.25 5.31
C GLU A 158 19.14 0.44 5.83
N SER A 159 19.33 -0.85 6.19
CA SER A 159 18.26 -1.74 6.66
C SER A 159 17.60 -1.29 7.97
N TYR A 160 18.16 -0.29 8.65
CA TYR A 160 17.51 0.33 9.81
C TYR A 160 16.22 1.06 9.47
N HIS A 161 15.98 1.38 8.20
CA HIS A 161 14.74 1.97 7.72
C HIS A 161 13.57 0.97 7.70
N GLN A 162 13.83 -0.33 7.54
CA GLN A 162 12.79 -1.36 7.66
C GLN A 162 12.29 -1.43 9.10
N ASP A 163 11.00 -1.53 9.31
CA ASP A 163 10.37 -1.53 10.64
C ASP A 163 10.76 -0.33 11.52
N TYR A 164 11.05 0.82 10.92
CA TYR A 164 11.55 1.96 11.68
C TYR A 164 10.61 2.36 12.82
N TYR A 165 9.31 2.29 12.60
CA TYR A 165 8.30 2.60 13.61
C TYR A 165 8.33 1.62 14.80
N LYS A 166 8.77 0.36 14.62
CA LYS A 166 8.99 -0.63 15.67
C LYS A 166 10.36 -0.46 16.33
N LYS A 167 11.42 -0.27 15.53
CA LYS A 167 12.80 -0.15 15.99
C LYS A 167 13.08 1.17 16.72
N SER A 168 12.40 2.24 16.34
CA SER A 168 12.59 3.60 16.86
C SER A 168 11.26 4.29 17.20
N PRO A 169 10.39 3.69 18.03
CA PRO A 169 8.99 4.11 18.18
C PRO A 169 8.83 5.55 18.69
N LEU A 170 9.71 6.03 19.56
CA LEU A 170 9.65 7.40 20.06
C LEU A 170 10.02 8.42 18.99
N ARG A 171 11.06 8.13 18.19
CA ARG A 171 11.50 9.00 17.11
C ARG A 171 10.47 9.03 16.00
N TYR A 172 9.93 7.87 15.64
CA TYR A 172 8.88 7.77 14.61
C TYR A 172 7.62 8.54 15.03
N ARG A 173 7.12 8.36 16.26
CA ARG A 173 5.94 9.11 16.75
C ARG A 173 6.17 10.61 16.78
N PHE A 174 7.35 11.05 17.21
CA PHE A 174 7.72 12.45 17.20
C PHE A 174 7.76 13.02 15.77
N TYR A 175 8.36 12.31 14.82
CA TYR A 175 8.37 12.68 13.40
C TYR A 175 6.95 12.77 12.84
N ARG A 176 6.12 11.71 12.99
CA ARG A 176 4.75 11.67 12.46
C ARG A 176 3.87 12.78 13.04
N PHE A 177 3.99 13.04 14.35
CA PHE A 177 3.28 14.13 15.03
C PHE A 177 3.70 15.50 14.53
N ASN A 178 5.02 15.80 14.45
CA ASN A 178 5.51 17.09 13.96
C ASN A 178 5.22 17.31 12.47
N CYS A 179 5.17 16.26 11.69
CA CYS A 179 4.72 16.29 10.30
C CYS A 179 3.24 16.67 10.17
N GLY A 180 2.45 16.51 11.24
CA GLY A 180 1.02 16.79 11.23
C GLY A 180 0.21 15.81 10.39
N ARG A 181 0.78 14.60 10.07
CA ARG A 181 0.18 13.66 9.13
C ARG A 181 -1.25 13.30 9.51
N ASP A 182 -1.46 12.82 10.72
CA ASP A 182 -2.77 12.33 11.15
C ASP A 182 -3.82 13.44 11.19
N ALA A 183 -3.44 14.64 11.66
CA ALA A 183 -4.34 15.79 11.67
C ALA A 183 -4.77 16.21 10.26
N HIS A 184 -3.82 16.27 9.31
CA HIS A 184 -4.10 16.64 7.93
C HIS A 184 -4.95 15.57 7.21
N LEU A 185 -4.64 14.29 7.40
CA LEU A 185 -5.47 13.20 6.86
C LEU A 185 -6.90 13.26 7.41
N LYS A 186 -7.05 13.61 8.68
CA LYS A 186 -8.39 13.80 9.28
C LYS A 186 -9.13 15.01 8.71
N GLU A 187 -8.44 16.08 8.35
CA GLU A 187 -9.03 17.23 7.64
C GLU A 187 -9.58 16.82 6.26
N ILE A 188 -8.85 15.97 5.52
CA ILE A 188 -9.27 15.50 4.20
C ILE A 188 -10.38 14.44 4.31
N TRP A 189 -10.15 13.40 5.11
CA TRP A 189 -10.94 12.18 5.08
C TRP A 189 -12.00 12.09 6.18
N GLY A 190 -11.95 12.98 7.19
CA GLY A 190 -12.87 12.99 8.33
C GLY A 190 -12.78 11.69 9.12
N GLU A 191 -13.92 11.08 9.41
CA GLU A 191 -14.02 9.82 10.16
C GLU A 191 -13.50 8.59 9.39
N ARG A 192 -13.15 8.73 8.11
CA ARG A 192 -12.53 7.66 7.32
C ARG A 192 -11.02 7.55 7.54
N ALA A 193 -10.37 8.60 8.04
CA ALA A 193 -8.95 8.55 8.41
C ALA A 193 -8.71 7.47 9.48
N THR A 194 -7.63 6.69 9.32
CA THR A 194 -7.35 5.51 10.16
C THR A 194 -6.58 5.83 11.45
N HIS A 195 -6.20 7.09 11.67
CA HIS A 195 -5.41 7.56 12.81
C HIS A 195 -6.01 8.77 13.52
#